data_cdcf2d2fbe3c1834e8d7f640a1e0aff2
#
_entry.id   cdcf2d2fbe3c1834e8d7f640a1e0aff2
#
_cell.length_a   1.000
_cell.length_b   1.000
_cell.length_c   1.000
_cell.angle_alpha   90.00
_cell.angle_beta   90.00
_cell.angle_gamma   90.00
#
_symmetry.space_group_name_H-M   'P 1'
#
loop_
_entity.id
_entity.type
_entity.pdbx_description
1 polymer ?
#
loop_
_entity_poly.entity_id
_entity_poly.type
_entity_poly.pdbx_seq_one_letter_code
_entity_poly.pdbx_strand_id
1 'polypeptide(L)'
;MIRNLLIRLGLLRSTLALTALSVLISVLLTVAIGTLMGRKSSQVSLWIAIIVPAIVAPIYSVPFMRLLIRLDGAESRLRELSRRDGLTGLYNRAHFIELAERELERTLRYGEPFSVAILDIDGFGQVNDLHGHSAGDKLLQVVGDVCLRNLRQTDVVARFGGDEFALLLPHTGEKSAQACVERICKTLAGTSVPLYGQALHFTVSAGVATYDESCTELDMILQQADKALCQAKEDFYAPSNHH
;
A
#
# COMPACT_ATOMS: atom_id res chain seq x y z
N MET A 1 -11.79 9.42 -3.43
CA MET A 1 -12.47 9.18 -2.13
C MET A 1 -13.80 8.44 -2.28
N ILE A 2 -14.78 8.90 -3.07
CA ILE A 2 -16.09 8.24 -3.26
C ILE A 2 -15.95 6.82 -3.86
N ARG A 3 -15.09 6.60 -4.86
CA ARG A 3 -14.82 5.30 -5.50
C ARG A 3 -14.43 4.22 -4.48
N ASN A 4 -13.48 4.53 -3.60
CA ASN A 4 -12.99 3.57 -2.59
C ASN A 4 -14.04 3.25 -1.52
N LEU A 5 -14.91 4.20 -1.19
CA LEU A 5 -16.03 3.99 -0.28
C LEU A 5 -17.07 3.04 -0.89
N LEU A 6 -17.40 3.24 -2.16
CA LEU A 6 -18.39 2.41 -2.88
C LEU A 6 -17.91 0.95 -3.06
N ILE A 7 -16.61 0.77 -3.33
CA ILE A 7 -16.00 -0.57 -3.46
C ILE A 7 -15.97 -1.29 -2.10
N ARG A 8 -15.63 -0.60 -1.00
CA ARG A 8 -15.61 -1.17 0.36
C ARG A 8 -16.99 -1.58 0.88
N LEU A 9 -18.04 -0.85 0.51
CA LEU A 9 -19.41 -1.17 0.91
C LEU A 9 -19.99 -2.42 0.23
N GLY A 10 -19.38 -2.87 -0.86
CA GLY A 10 -19.87 -3.99 -1.66
C GLY A 10 -21.03 -3.61 -2.58
N LEU A 11 -21.22 -4.43 -3.63
CA LEU A 11 -22.20 -4.15 -4.70
C LEU A 11 -23.61 -3.86 -4.18
N LEU A 12 -24.14 -4.72 -3.29
CA LEU A 12 -25.51 -4.63 -2.79
C LEU A 12 -25.73 -3.38 -1.91
N ARG A 13 -24.81 -3.09 -1.00
CA ARG A 13 -24.96 -1.94 -0.08
C ARG A 13 -24.83 -0.61 -0.80
N SER A 14 -23.89 -0.50 -1.74
CA SER A 14 -23.71 0.72 -2.52
C SER A 14 -24.88 0.99 -3.49
N THR A 15 -25.43 -0.04 -4.14
CA THR A 15 -26.62 0.12 -4.99
C THR A 15 -27.85 0.52 -4.18
N LEU A 16 -28.06 -0.08 -3.00
CA LEU A 16 -29.14 0.30 -2.08
C LEU A 16 -29.01 1.75 -1.60
N ALA A 17 -27.80 2.18 -1.23
CA ALA A 17 -27.55 3.55 -0.79
C ALA A 17 -27.82 4.58 -1.91
N LEU A 18 -27.35 4.30 -3.14
CA LEU A 18 -27.60 5.16 -4.30
C LEU A 18 -29.08 5.23 -4.66
N THR A 19 -29.79 4.09 -4.59
CA THR A 19 -31.23 4.04 -4.85
C THR A 19 -32.01 4.84 -3.80
N ALA A 20 -31.70 4.64 -2.52
CA ALA A 20 -32.32 5.39 -1.43
C ALA A 20 -32.09 6.91 -1.55
N LEU A 21 -30.86 7.31 -1.90
CA LEU A 21 -30.53 8.73 -2.13
C LEU A 21 -31.29 9.31 -3.32
N SER A 22 -31.41 8.55 -4.42
CA SER A 22 -32.17 8.96 -5.62
C SER A 22 -33.64 9.15 -5.33
N VAL A 23 -34.27 8.22 -4.57
CA VAL A 23 -35.67 8.34 -4.11
C VAL A 23 -35.81 9.59 -3.21
N LEU A 24 -34.95 9.79 -2.25
CA LEU A 24 -34.99 10.93 -1.35
C LEU A 24 -34.96 12.26 -2.11
N ILE A 25 -34.02 12.41 -3.03
CA ILE A 25 -33.88 13.61 -3.86
C ILE A 25 -35.11 13.84 -4.71
N SER A 26 -35.68 12.77 -5.33
CA SER A 26 -36.89 12.86 -6.17
C SER A 26 -38.13 13.30 -5.37
N VAL A 27 -38.31 12.79 -4.16
CA VAL A 27 -39.40 13.18 -3.27
C VAL A 27 -39.24 14.62 -2.81
N LEU A 28 -38.06 15.03 -2.38
CA LEU A 28 -37.78 16.41 -1.97
C LEU A 28 -38.02 17.41 -3.10
N LEU A 29 -37.58 17.08 -4.32
CA LEU A 29 -37.81 17.92 -5.50
C LEU A 29 -39.30 18.05 -5.84
N THR A 30 -40.06 16.95 -5.78
CA THR A 30 -41.49 16.93 -6.05
C THR A 30 -42.27 17.80 -5.04
N VAL A 31 -41.90 17.72 -3.76
CA VAL A 31 -42.51 18.56 -2.70
C VAL A 31 -42.15 20.02 -2.89
N ALA A 32 -40.89 20.32 -3.17
CA ALA A 32 -40.40 21.67 -3.39
C ALA A 32 -41.09 22.36 -4.59
N ILE A 33 -41.22 21.66 -5.71
CA ILE A 33 -41.94 22.17 -6.89
C ILE A 33 -43.43 22.40 -6.57
N GLY A 34 -44.08 21.46 -5.86
CA GLY A 34 -45.45 21.60 -5.43
C GLY A 34 -45.71 22.84 -4.58
N THR A 35 -44.82 23.09 -3.59
CA THR A 35 -44.92 24.29 -2.71
C THR A 35 -44.66 25.59 -3.46
N LEU A 36 -43.69 25.63 -4.36
CA LEU A 36 -43.39 26.78 -5.21
C LEU A 36 -44.55 27.14 -6.15
N MET A 37 -45.30 26.12 -6.65
CA MET A 37 -46.46 26.33 -7.52
C MET A 37 -47.76 26.58 -6.76
N GLY A 38 -47.72 26.66 -5.43
CA GLY A 38 -48.91 26.89 -4.57
C GLY A 38 -49.92 25.72 -4.60
N ARG A 39 -49.47 24.52 -5.06
CA ARG A 39 -50.30 23.31 -5.15
C ARG A 39 -49.80 22.28 -4.16
N LYS A 40 -50.75 21.64 -3.41
CA LYS A 40 -50.39 20.46 -2.62
C LYS A 40 -50.02 19.32 -3.56
N SER A 41 -48.86 18.66 -3.34
CA SER A 41 -48.46 17.47 -4.08
C SER A 41 -49.56 16.40 -4.00
N SER A 42 -50.04 15.91 -5.15
CA SER A 42 -51.02 14.83 -5.16
C SER A 42 -50.40 13.50 -4.70
N GLN A 43 -51.19 12.60 -4.13
CA GLN A 43 -50.71 11.27 -3.75
C GLN A 43 -50.07 10.53 -4.95
N VAL A 44 -50.62 10.70 -6.15
CA VAL A 44 -50.11 10.10 -7.38
C VAL A 44 -48.70 10.62 -7.72
N SER A 45 -48.47 11.93 -7.59
CA SER A 45 -47.12 12.51 -7.86
C SER A 45 -46.08 12.03 -6.88
N LEU A 46 -46.43 11.80 -5.60
CA LEU A 46 -45.51 11.24 -4.60
C LEU A 46 -45.19 9.76 -4.89
N TRP A 47 -46.17 8.95 -5.30
CA TRP A 47 -45.90 7.57 -5.70
C TRP A 47 -44.99 7.48 -6.91
N ILE A 48 -45.20 8.31 -7.92
CA ILE A 48 -44.30 8.39 -9.09
C ILE A 48 -42.89 8.77 -8.66
N ALA A 49 -42.72 9.75 -7.74
CA ALA A 49 -41.42 10.18 -7.22
C ALA A 49 -40.66 9.10 -6.45
N ILE A 50 -41.35 8.08 -5.95
CA ILE A 50 -40.76 6.93 -5.26
C ILE A 50 -40.48 5.78 -6.25
N ILE A 51 -41.51 5.37 -7.02
CA ILE A 51 -41.45 4.16 -7.84
C ILE A 51 -40.47 4.31 -9.01
N VAL A 52 -40.49 5.44 -9.69
CA VAL A 52 -39.61 5.65 -10.86
C VAL A 52 -38.13 5.56 -10.50
N PRO A 53 -37.63 6.29 -9.49
CA PRO A 53 -36.20 6.15 -9.12
C PRO A 53 -35.88 4.78 -8.52
N ALA A 54 -36.80 4.16 -7.79
CA ALA A 54 -36.61 2.82 -7.22
C ALA A 54 -36.40 1.75 -8.28
N ILE A 55 -36.93 1.91 -9.48
CA ILE A 55 -36.76 0.99 -10.61
C ILE A 55 -35.54 1.42 -11.46
N VAL A 56 -35.49 2.71 -11.80
CA VAL A 56 -34.46 3.23 -12.72
C VAL A 56 -33.06 3.24 -12.14
N ALA A 57 -32.92 3.64 -10.86
CA ALA A 57 -31.60 3.74 -10.24
C ALA A 57 -30.84 2.40 -10.19
N PRO A 58 -31.43 1.25 -9.83
CA PRO A 58 -30.74 -0.04 -9.89
C PRO A 58 -30.34 -0.46 -11.30
N ILE A 59 -31.17 -0.17 -12.32
CA ILE A 59 -30.90 -0.53 -13.72
C ILE A 59 -29.59 0.08 -14.19
N TYR A 60 -29.26 1.30 -13.79
CA TYR A 60 -28.01 1.97 -14.17
C TYR A 60 -26.88 1.75 -13.16
N SER A 61 -27.18 1.72 -11.86
CA SER A 61 -26.15 1.61 -10.83
C SER A 61 -25.49 0.23 -10.77
N VAL A 62 -26.25 -0.86 -11.03
CA VAL A 62 -25.69 -2.22 -11.00
C VAL A 62 -24.65 -2.45 -12.11
N PRO A 63 -24.92 -2.19 -13.41
CA PRO A 63 -23.92 -2.39 -14.45
C PRO A 63 -22.75 -1.41 -14.32
N PHE A 64 -23.00 -0.18 -13.89
CA PHE A 64 -21.94 0.80 -13.64
C PHE A 64 -21.01 0.34 -12.52
N MET A 65 -21.54 -0.15 -11.40
CA MET A 65 -20.74 -0.69 -10.30
C MET A 65 -19.94 -1.93 -10.70
N ARG A 66 -20.55 -2.83 -11.49
CA ARG A 66 -19.83 -4.00 -12.03
C ARG A 66 -18.69 -3.60 -12.96
N LEU A 67 -18.88 -2.56 -13.76
CA LEU A 67 -17.82 -2.02 -14.63
C LEU A 67 -16.68 -1.44 -13.80
N LEU A 68 -16.97 -0.66 -12.75
CA LEU A 68 -15.95 -0.10 -11.85
C LEU A 68 -15.13 -1.20 -11.17
N ILE A 69 -15.78 -2.26 -10.68
CA ILE A 69 -15.07 -3.39 -10.05
C ILE A 69 -14.19 -4.14 -11.07
N ARG A 70 -14.67 -4.32 -12.31
CA ARG A 70 -13.88 -4.95 -13.38
C ARG A 70 -12.67 -4.12 -13.79
N LEU A 71 -12.83 -2.80 -13.89
CA LEU A 71 -11.72 -1.89 -14.21
C LEU A 71 -10.65 -1.90 -13.10
N ASP A 72 -11.07 -1.87 -11.84
CA ASP A 72 -10.14 -1.95 -10.69
C ASP A 72 -9.37 -3.27 -10.69
N GLY A 73 -10.05 -4.39 -10.95
CA GLY A 73 -9.41 -5.70 -11.08
C GLY A 73 -8.49 -5.83 -12.31
N ALA A 74 -8.81 -5.19 -13.43
CA ALA A 74 -7.94 -5.18 -14.61
C ALA A 74 -6.69 -4.32 -14.38
N GLU A 75 -6.84 -3.16 -13.72
CA GLU A 75 -5.71 -2.30 -13.32
C GLU A 75 -4.77 -3.02 -12.34
N SER A 76 -5.32 -3.74 -11.36
CA SER A 76 -4.54 -4.55 -10.43
C SER A 76 -3.76 -5.66 -11.14
N ARG A 77 -4.37 -6.37 -12.08
CA ARG A 77 -3.70 -7.40 -12.88
C ARG A 77 -2.60 -6.82 -13.76
N LEU A 78 -2.80 -5.64 -14.34
CA LEU A 78 -1.75 -4.95 -15.12
C LEU A 78 -0.57 -4.54 -14.23
N ARG A 79 -0.83 -4.13 -12.99
CA ARG A 79 0.22 -3.83 -11.99
C ARG A 79 0.97 -5.09 -11.56
N GLU A 80 0.29 -6.23 -11.39
CA GLU A 80 0.94 -7.52 -11.11
C GLU A 80 1.81 -8.00 -12.29
N LEU A 81 1.42 -7.72 -13.52
CA LEU A 81 2.23 -8.02 -14.72
C LEU A 81 3.43 -7.08 -14.88
N SER A 82 3.41 -5.90 -14.27
CA SER A 82 4.56 -5.01 -14.18
C SER A 82 5.53 -5.54 -13.11
N ARG A 83 6.78 -5.77 -13.45
CA ARG A 83 7.81 -6.19 -12.49
C ARG A 83 8.27 -5.07 -11.56
N ARG A 84 7.87 -3.82 -11.85
CA ARG A 84 8.36 -2.63 -11.16
C ARG A 84 7.23 -1.84 -10.49
N ASP A 85 7.58 -1.22 -9.36
CA ASP A 85 6.75 -0.22 -8.69
C ASP A 85 6.76 1.09 -9.48
N GLY A 86 5.58 1.63 -9.76
CA GLY A 86 5.42 2.82 -10.61
C GLY A 86 5.93 4.12 -10.01
N LEU A 87 6.09 4.21 -8.68
CA LEU A 87 6.56 5.41 -7.98
C LEU A 87 8.09 5.42 -7.85
N THR A 88 8.66 4.31 -7.40
CA THR A 88 10.09 4.22 -7.07
C THR A 88 10.94 3.63 -8.20
N GLY A 89 10.32 2.97 -9.19
CA GLY A 89 11.03 2.25 -10.25
C GLY A 89 11.74 0.97 -9.80
N LEU A 90 11.71 0.64 -8.51
CA LEU A 90 12.23 -0.60 -7.93
C LEU A 90 11.40 -1.79 -8.38
N TYR A 91 11.85 -3.00 -8.09
CA TYR A 91 10.98 -4.16 -8.23
C TYR A 91 9.76 -4.05 -7.31
N ASN A 92 8.65 -4.62 -7.72
CA ASN A 92 7.47 -4.74 -6.86
C ASN A 92 7.54 -6.02 -6.01
N ARG A 93 6.63 -6.13 -5.05
CA ARG A 93 6.54 -7.29 -4.15
C ARG A 93 6.43 -8.62 -4.90
N ALA A 94 5.60 -8.69 -5.95
CA ALA A 94 5.37 -9.93 -6.68
C ALA A 94 6.66 -10.44 -7.35
N HIS A 95 7.40 -9.54 -7.99
CA HIS A 95 8.66 -9.91 -8.63
C HIS A 95 9.78 -10.20 -7.62
N PHE A 96 9.78 -9.53 -6.46
CA PHE A 96 10.69 -9.85 -5.37
C PHE A 96 10.50 -11.28 -4.86
N ILE A 97 9.26 -11.69 -4.61
CA ILE A 97 8.94 -13.06 -4.18
C ILE A 97 9.42 -14.07 -5.22
N GLU A 98 9.14 -13.84 -6.50
CA GLU A 98 9.61 -14.71 -7.59
C GLU A 98 11.15 -14.89 -7.59
N LEU A 99 11.90 -13.81 -7.35
CA LEU A 99 13.36 -13.85 -7.29
C LEU A 99 13.87 -14.55 -6.01
N ALA A 100 13.22 -14.30 -4.88
CA ALA A 100 13.58 -14.91 -3.61
C ALA A 100 13.28 -16.41 -3.58
N GLU A 101 12.18 -16.87 -4.17
CA GLU A 101 11.89 -18.30 -4.35
C GLU A 101 12.95 -18.99 -5.19
N ARG A 102 13.38 -18.39 -6.29
CA ARG A 102 14.47 -18.91 -7.12
C ARG A 102 15.78 -19.00 -6.36
N GLU A 103 16.08 -18.03 -5.51
CA GLU A 103 17.29 -18.03 -4.70
C GLU A 103 17.22 -19.13 -3.62
N LEU A 104 16.03 -19.34 -3.00
CA LEU A 104 15.81 -20.46 -2.09
C LEU A 104 16.04 -21.82 -2.79
N GLU A 105 15.46 -22.03 -3.98
CA GLU A 105 15.70 -23.24 -4.78
C GLU A 105 17.19 -23.45 -5.08
N ARG A 106 17.92 -22.38 -5.37
CA ARG A 106 19.36 -22.40 -5.63
C ARG A 106 20.14 -22.77 -4.37
N THR A 107 19.79 -22.16 -3.24
CA THR A 107 20.41 -22.45 -1.94
C THR A 107 20.18 -23.91 -1.52
N LEU A 108 18.97 -24.45 -1.68
CA LEU A 108 18.67 -25.86 -1.44
C LEU A 108 19.49 -26.80 -2.31
N ARG A 109 19.88 -26.40 -3.50
CA ARG A 109 20.67 -27.21 -4.44
C ARG A 109 22.17 -27.11 -4.23
N TYR A 110 22.69 -25.92 -3.89
CA TYR A 110 24.12 -25.65 -3.88
C TYR A 110 24.68 -25.35 -2.49
N GLY A 111 23.84 -25.16 -1.47
CA GLY A 111 24.28 -24.89 -0.10
C GLY A 111 24.80 -23.48 0.17
N GLU A 112 24.68 -22.54 -0.81
CA GLU A 112 25.15 -21.18 -0.63
C GLU A 112 24.09 -20.34 0.12
N PRO A 113 24.45 -19.62 1.20
CA PRO A 113 23.48 -18.90 2.00
C PRO A 113 22.97 -17.65 1.26
N PHE A 114 21.75 -17.26 1.53
CA PHE A 114 21.24 -15.95 1.19
C PHE A 114 20.52 -15.32 2.38
N SER A 115 20.35 -14.00 2.35
CA SER A 115 19.66 -13.27 3.39
C SER A 115 18.55 -12.39 2.77
N VAL A 116 17.52 -12.14 3.57
CA VAL A 116 16.45 -11.20 3.27
C VAL A 116 16.42 -10.13 4.36
N ALA A 117 16.19 -8.89 3.98
CA ALA A 117 15.92 -7.82 4.93
C ALA A 117 14.62 -7.12 4.57
N ILE A 118 13.86 -6.72 5.60
CA ILE A 118 12.68 -5.86 5.46
C ILE A 118 13.01 -4.55 6.16
N LEU A 119 12.77 -3.44 5.47
CA LEU A 119 12.98 -2.08 5.94
C LEU A 119 11.64 -1.35 5.95
N ASP A 120 11.44 -0.48 6.93
CA ASP A 120 10.24 0.33 7.07
C ASP A 120 10.62 1.75 7.53
N ILE A 121 9.98 2.76 6.92
CA ILE A 121 10.25 4.17 7.21
C ILE A 121 9.55 4.56 8.51
N ASP A 122 10.34 4.95 9.52
CA ASP A 122 9.81 5.35 10.82
C ASP A 122 8.95 6.63 10.72
N GLY A 123 7.70 6.55 11.19
CA GLY A 123 6.81 7.69 11.21
C GLY A 123 6.31 8.16 9.83
N PHE A 124 6.34 7.33 8.80
CA PHE A 124 5.92 7.70 7.44
C PHE A 124 4.51 8.30 7.37
N GLY A 125 3.56 7.76 8.15
CA GLY A 125 2.21 8.32 8.27
C GLY A 125 2.22 9.77 8.74
N GLN A 126 3.05 10.11 9.73
CA GLN A 126 3.18 11.48 10.23
C GLN A 126 3.76 12.43 9.18
N VAL A 127 4.70 11.95 8.35
CA VAL A 127 5.23 12.75 7.22
C VAL A 127 4.12 13.08 6.23
N ASN A 128 3.26 12.11 5.89
CA ASN A 128 2.12 12.35 5.02
C ASN A 128 1.09 13.31 5.62
N ASP A 129 0.80 13.18 6.91
CA ASP A 129 -0.18 14.03 7.61
C ASP A 129 0.29 15.48 7.72
N LEU A 130 1.59 15.70 7.96
CA LEU A 130 2.18 17.03 8.14
C LEU A 130 2.55 17.71 6.82
N HIS A 131 3.05 16.96 5.84
CA HIS A 131 3.66 17.52 4.62
C HIS A 131 2.91 17.11 3.33
N GLY A 132 1.86 16.28 3.45
CA GLY A 132 1.06 15.78 2.33
C GLY A 132 1.71 14.60 1.60
N HIS A 133 0.89 13.86 0.84
CA HIS A 133 1.32 12.65 0.14
C HIS A 133 2.47 12.87 -0.86
N SER A 134 2.58 14.05 -1.47
CA SER A 134 3.70 14.36 -2.37
C SER A 134 5.06 14.38 -1.68
N ALA A 135 5.09 14.69 -0.38
CA ALA A 135 6.31 14.63 0.43
C ALA A 135 6.69 13.17 0.74
N GLY A 136 5.68 12.34 1.11
CA GLY A 136 5.88 10.91 1.28
C GLY A 136 6.34 10.21 0.01
N ASP A 137 5.79 10.57 -1.14
CA ASP A 137 6.22 10.04 -2.45
C ASP A 137 7.71 10.33 -2.73
N LYS A 138 8.17 11.57 -2.46
CA LYS A 138 9.58 11.94 -2.58
C LYS A 138 10.46 11.15 -1.61
N LEU A 139 10.00 10.98 -0.36
CA LEU A 139 10.72 10.21 0.65
C LEU A 139 10.91 8.76 0.20
N LEU A 140 9.86 8.12 -0.32
CA LEU A 140 9.92 6.77 -0.87
C LEU A 140 10.93 6.65 -2.04
N GLN A 141 10.96 7.63 -2.93
CA GLN A 141 11.94 7.67 -4.02
C GLN A 141 13.37 7.79 -3.51
N VAL A 142 13.62 8.66 -2.53
CA VAL A 142 14.94 8.85 -1.92
C VAL A 142 15.42 7.57 -1.23
N VAL A 143 14.54 6.90 -0.46
CA VAL A 143 14.87 5.62 0.18
C VAL A 143 15.24 4.57 -0.86
N GLY A 144 14.45 4.45 -1.93
CA GLY A 144 14.73 3.52 -3.02
C GLY A 144 16.07 3.78 -3.70
N ASP A 145 16.39 5.04 -3.99
CA ASP A 145 17.66 5.45 -4.60
C ASP A 145 18.87 5.16 -3.71
N VAL A 146 18.76 5.43 -2.40
CA VAL A 146 19.81 5.12 -1.44
C VAL A 146 20.03 3.62 -1.33
N CYS A 147 18.97 2.82 -1.28
CA CYS A 147 19.10 1.36 -1.29
C CYS A 147 19.85 0.88 -2.54
N LEU A 148 19.43 1.31 -3.73
CA LEU A 148 20.08 0.93 -4.99
C LEU A 148 21.57 1.26 -5.04
N ARG A 149 21.97 2.43 -4.54
CA ARG A 149 23.39 2.87 -4.55
C ARG A 149 24.25 2.13 -3.56
N ASN A 150 23.67 1.53 -2.52
CA ASN A 150 24.37 0.81 -1.48
C ASN A 150 24.38 -0.71 -1.68
N LEU A 151 23.73 -1.22 -2.71
CA LEU A 151 23.65 -2.63 -3.02
C LEU A 151 24.55 -3.01 -4.20
N ARG A 152 24.92 -4.30 -4.27
CA ARG A 152 25.67 -4.87 -5.39
C ARG A 152 24.73 -5.11 -6.57
N GLN A 153 25.28 -5.33 -7.75
CA GLN A 153 24.49 -5.63 -8.96
C GLN A 153 23.70 -6.95 -8.84
N THR A 154 24.17 -7.88 -8.00
CA THR A 154 23.51 -9.16 -7.72
C THR A 154 22.39 -9.05 -6.70
N ASP A 155 22.41 -7.99 -5.89
CA ASP A 155 21.43 -7.79 -4.85
C ASP A 155 20.14 -7.23 -5.44
N VAL A 156 19.02 -7.53 -4.80
CA VAL A 156 17.71 -7.08 -5.26
C VAL A 156 17.10 -6.16 -4.21
N VAL A 157 16.52 -5.05 -4.68
CA VAL A 157 15.68 -4.19 -3.84
C VAL A 157 14.32 -4.05 -4.48
N ALA A 158 13.30 -4.12 -3.63
CA ALA A 158 11.90 -3.97 -4.03
C ALA A 158 11.14 -3.07 -3.06
N ARG A 159 10.12 -2.40 -3.56
CA ARG A 159 9.08 -1.83 -2.71
C ARG A 159 8.08 -2.92 -2.36
N PHE A 160 8.04 -3.30 -1.07
CA PHE A 160 7.31 -4.47 -0.60
C PHE A 160 5.89 -4.13 -0.13
N GLY A 161 5.71 -2.94 0.41
CA GLY A 161 4.43 -2.41 0.89
C GLY A 161 4.30 -0.90 0.66
N GLY A 162 3.46 -0.22 1.44
CA GLY A 162 3.28 1.23 1.37
C GLY A 162 4.58 2.00 1.57
N ASP A 163 5.19 1.82 2.72
CA ASP A 163 6.45 2.40 3.22
C ASP A 163 7.53 1.34 3.49
N GLU A 164 7.26 0.09 3.11
CA GLU A 164 8.13 -1.05 3.30
C GLU A 164 8.96 -1.35 2.05
N PHE A 165 10.24 -1.66 2.28
CA PHE A 165 11.19 -2.12 1.26
C PHE A 165 11.75 -3.48 1.65
N ALA A 166 12.03 -4.32 0.65
CA ALA A 166 12.67 -5.62 0.87
C ALA A 166 13.98 -5.71 0.09
N LEU A 167 14.97 -6.31 0.72
CA LEU A 167 16.27 -6.61 0.11
C LEU A 167 16.44 -8.13 0.03
N LEU A 168 16.92 -8.62 -1.12
CA LEU A 168 17.40 -9.98 -1.28
C LEU A 168 18.91 -9.90 -1.52
N LEU A 169 19.68 -10.59 -0.70
CA LEU A 169 21.13 -10.57 -0.69
C LEU A 169 21.65 -12.00 -0.98
N PRO A 170 21.83 -12.38 -2.26
CA PRO A 170 22.37 -13.67 -2.65
C PRO A 170 23.80 -13.86 -2.13
N HIS A 171 24.19 -15.09 -1.86
CA HIS A 171 25.54 -15.46 -1.36
C HIS A 171 26.00 -14.65 -0.15
N THR A 172 25.06 -14.29 0.73
CA THR A 172 25.33 -13.39 1.86
C THR A 172 24.80 -14.03 3.15
N GLY A 173 25.72 -14.36 4.05
CA GLY A 173 25.39 -14.86 5.39
C GLY A 173 25.09 -13.73 6.37
N GLU A 174 24.58 -14.09 7.54
CA GLU A 174 24.01 -13.22 8.57
C GLU A 174 24.84 -11.96 8.88
N LYS A 175 26.12 -12.14 9.27
CA LYS A 175 27.01 -11.02 9.64
C LYS A 175 27.18 -10.00 8.51
N SER A 176 27.30 -10.50 7.28
CA SER A 176 27.48 -9.64 6.10
C SER A 176 26.18 -8.93 5.71
N ALA A 177 25.04 -9.59 5.89
CA ALA A 177 23.73 -9.03 5.66
C ALA A 177 23.44 -7.91 6.68
N GLN A 178 23.68 -8.16 7.97
CA GLN A 178 23.53 -7.17 9.03
C GLN A 178 24.39 -5.93 8.76
N ALA A 179 25.68 -6.13 8.45
CA ALA A 179 26.59 -5.01 8.13
C ALA A 179 26.13 -4.20 6.89
N CYS A 180 25.59 -4.87 5.87
CA CYS A 180 25.02 -4.22 4.70
C CYS A 180 23.82 -3.36 5.06
N VAL A 181 22.86 -3.92 5.81
CA VAL A 181 21.63 -3.24 6.21
C VAL A 181 21.92 -2.09 7.16
N GLU A 182 22.80 -2.26 8.15
CA GLU A 182 23.24 -1.16 9.03
C GLU A 182 23.86 0.01 8.25
N ARG A 183 24.67 -0.27 7.24
CA ARG A 183 25.23 0.76 6.37
C ARG A 183 24.16 1.52 5.62
N ILE A 184 23.13 0.82 5.11
CA ILE A 184 21.99 1.43 4.43
C ILE A 184 21.21 2.32 5.41
N CYS A 185 20.86 1.82 6.59
CA CYS A 185 20.14 2.58 7.62
C CYS A 185 20.94 3.83 8.06
N LYS A 186 22.25 3.72 8.28
CA LYS A 186 23.11 4.87 8.58
C LYS A 186 23.15 5.90 7.46
N THR A 187 23.21 5.45 6.21
CA THR A 187 23.19 6.35 5.04
C THR A 187 21.85 7.07 4.93
N LEU A 188 20.74 6.36 5.16
CA LEU A 188 19.39 6.94 5.16
C LEU A 188 19.22 7.97 6.28
N ALA A 189 19.65 7.67 7.51
CA ALA A 189 19.61 8.60 8.64
C ALA A 189 20.45 9.88 8.41
N GLY A 190 21.54 9.77 7.64
CA GLY A 190 22.35 10.92 7.20
C GLY A 190 21.81 11.67 5.99
N THR A 191 20.74 11.16 5.35
CA THR A 191 20.14 11.76 4.16
C THR A 191 18.97 12.64 4.56
N SER A 192 18.81 13.79 3.89
CA SER A 192 17.66 14.66 4.07
C SER A 192 16.89 14.82 2.75
N VAL A 193 15.57 14.94 2.85
CA VAL A 193 14.71 15.22 1.71
C VAL A 193 14.37 16.71 1.70
N PRO A 194 14.74 17.46 0.65
CA PRO A 194 14.39 18.88 0.56
C PRO A 194 12.88 19.04 0.30
N LEU A 195 12.17 19.63 1.27
CA LEU A 195 10.73 19.89 1.21
C LEU A 195 10.46 21.37 1.54
N TYR A 196 9.88 22.11 0.61
CA TYR A 196 9.45 23.50 0.81
C TYR A 196 10.51 24.43 1.46
N GLY A 197 11.79 24.22 1.14
CA GLY A 197 12.91 25.00 1.69
C GLY A 197 13.43 24.53 3.05
N GLN A 198 12.90 23.43 3.58
CA GLN A 198 13.38 22.75 4.80
C GLN A 198 13.94 21.36 4.46
N ALA A 199 14.82 20.85 5.29
CA ALA A 199 15.37 19.50 5.18
C ALA A 199 14.56 18.56 6.10
N LEU A 200 13.81 17.61 5.52
CA LEU A 200 13.17 16.56 6.29
C LEU A 200 14.21 15.47 6.59
N HIS A 201 14.43 15.22 7.88
CA HIS A 201 15.22 14.07 8.37
C HIS A 201 14.27 12.92 8.73
N PHE A 202 14.71 11.71 8.50
CA PHE A 202 13.94 10.50 8.74
C PHE A 202 14.87 9.35 9.12
N THR A 203 14.33 8.31 9.71
CA THR A 203 15.02 7.06 10.00
C THR A 203 14.28 5.89 9.37
N VAL A 204 14.93 4.76 9.33
CA VAL A 204 14.40 3.51 8.82
C VAL A 204 14.77 2.40 9.79
N SER A 205 13.79 1.65 10.24
CA SER A 205 13.98 0.41 11.00
C SER A 205 14.12 -0.75 10.03
N ALA A 206 14.93 -1.74 10.39
CA ALA A 206 15.19 -2.89 9.53
C ALA A 206 15.28 -4.19 10.31
N GLY A 207 14.76 -5.27 9.73
CA GLY A 207 14.91 -6.64 10.21
C GLY A 207 15.59 -7.51 9.17
N VAL A 208 16.53 -8.35 9.59
CA VAL A 208 17.32 -9.24 8.73
C VAL A 208 17.08 -10.69 9.12
N ALA A 209 16.91 -11.55 8.13
CA ALA A 209 16.89 -13.00 8.30
C ALA A 209 17.79 -13.65 7.26
N THR A 210 18.51 -14.68 7.67
CA THR A 210 19.37 -15.47 6.80
C THR A 210 18.79 -16.86 6.70
N TYR A 211 18.82 -17.43 5.49
CA TYR A 211 18.47 -18.83 5.29
C TYR A 211 19.26 -19.73 6.22
N ASP A 212 18.58 -20.62 6.88
CA ASP A 212 19.12 -21.76 7.59
C ASP A 212 18.40 -23.05 7.18
N GLU A 213 19.00 -24.21 7.49
CA GLU A 213 18.46 -25.51 7.09
C GLU A 213 17.07 -25.84 7.70
N SER A 214 16.61 -25.09 8.71
CA SER A 214 15.27 -25.21 9.30
C SER A 214 14.20 -24.50 8.48
N CYS A 215 14.60 -23.58 7.59
CA CYS A 215 13.72 -22.78 6.75
C CYS A 215 13.48 -23.48 5.40
N THR A 216 12.42 -24.27 5.29
CA THR A 216 12.06 -25.00 4.05
C THR A 216 11.25 -24.15 3.07
N GLU A 217 10.67 -23.07 3.52
CA GLU A 217 9.79 -22.19 2.75
C GLU A 217 10.21 -20.72 2.89
N LEU A 218 10.05 -19.96 1.81
CA LEU A 218 10.39 -18.52 1.79
C LEU A 218 9.63 -17.72 2.84
N ASP A 219 8.36 -18.07 3.07
CA ASP A 219 7.50 -17.39 4.05
C ASP A 219 8.07 -17.46 5.47
N MET A 220 8.79 -18.52 5.83
CA MET A 220 9.46 -18.62 7.13
C MET A 220 10.58 -17.58 7.27
N ILE A 221 11.37 -17.40 6.22
CA ILE A 221 12.47 -16.42 6.20
C ILE A 221 11.91 -14.99 6.25
N LEU A 222 10.85 -14.71 5.50
CA LEU A 222 10.17 -13.42 5.52
C LEU A 222 9.58 -13.11 6.90
N GLN A 223 8.94 -14.10 7.55
CA GLN A 223 8.43 -13.93 8.91
C GLN A 223 9.53 -13.69 9.94
N GLN A 224 10.69 -14.33 9.80
CA GLN A 224 11.84 -14.06 10.68
C GLN A 224 12.35 -12.62 10.49
N ALA A 225 12.45 -12.14 9.24
CA ALA A 225 12.85 -10.78 8.94
C ALA A 225 11.84 -9.76 9.48
N ASP A 226 10.55 -10.02 9.32
CA ASP A 226 9.48 -9.18 9.85
C ASP A 226 9.48 -9.13 11.39
N LYS A 227 9.67 -10.27 12.05
CA LYS A 227 9.81 -10.32 13.51
C LYS A 227 11.03 -9.52 14.01
N ALA A 228 12.16 -9.61 13.31
CA ALA A 228 13.34 -8.82 13.63
C ALA A 228 13.09 -7.32 13.44
N LEU A 229 12.34 -6.93 12.40
CA LEU A 229 11.91 -5.56 12.19
C LEU A 229 11.01 -5.05 13.32
N CYS A 230 10.03 -5.85 13.76
CA CYS A 230 9.19 -5.49 14.89
C CYS A 230 10.00 -5.21 16.15
N GLN A 231 10.99 -6.06 16.46
CA GLN A 231 11.90 -5.85 17.59
C GLN A 231 12.71 -4.54 17.46
N ALA A 232 13.25 -4.27 16.27
CA ALA A 232 13.99 -3.03 16.01
C ALA A 232 13.12 -1.77 16.19
N LYS A 233 11.84 -1.85 15.82
CA LYS A 233 10.87 -0.76 16.05
C LYS A 233 10.55 -0.57 17.54
N GLU A 234 10.37 -1.65 18.29
CA GLU A 234 10.13 -1.58 19.74
C GLU A 234 11.30 -0.90 20.45
N ASP A 235 12.54 -1.26 20.08
CA ASP A 235 13.75 -0.64 20.65
C ASP A 235 13.86 0.85 20.27
N PHE A 236 13.43 1.24 19.09
CA PHE A 236 13.42 2.63 18.64
C PHE A 236 12.39 3.48 19.40
N TYR A 237 11.20 2.94 19.68
CA TYR A 237 10.12 3.63 20.40
C TYR A 237 10.18 3.45 21.91
N ALA A 238 11.04 2.58 22.43
CA ALA A 238 11.24 2.45 23.87
C ALA A 238 11.80 3.76 24.43
N PRO A 239 11.21 4.35 25.49
CA PRO A 239 11.75 5.57 26.11
C PRO A 239 13.17 5.28 26.61
N SER A 240 14.13 6.05 26.12
CA SER A 240 15.53 5.98 26.57
C SER A 240 15.59 6.26 28.06
N ASN A 241 15.47 5.24 28.91
CA ASN A 241 15.77 5.29 30.33
C ASN A 241 17.31 5.33 30.47
N HIS A 242 17.91 6.46 30.09
CA HIS A 242 19.27 6.76 30.53
C HIS A 242 19.21 7.72 31.71
N HIS A 243 19.50 7.14 32.88
CA HIS A 243 19.87 7.85 34.09
C HIS A 243 21.24 8.53 33.91
#